data_dba0a422d4f51f11fad8ce5adb467159
#
_entry.id   dba0a422d4f51f11fad8ce5adb467159
#
_cell.length_a   1.000
_cell.length_b   1.000
_cell.length_c   1.000
_cell.angle_alpha   90.00
_cell.angle_beta   90.00
_cell.angle_gamma   90.00
#
_symmetry.space_group_name_H-M   'P 1'
#
loop_
_entity.id
_entity.type
_entity.pdbx_description
1 polymer ?
#
loop_
_entity_poly.entity_id
_entity_poly.type
_entity_poly.pdbx_seq_one_letter_code
_entity_poly.pdbx_strand_id
1 'polypeptide(L)'
;MIDHAKETAKETAKEAARALRRRYFPLQDSLIGMFGRLLRRSNLVREHIAAADPLKDSGRAAIYVHFDPDGQVDDYVVHQVSALADAGFRVTFVSNSPTLPHDSRARISAFCKDIIWRFNTGYDFGAYKDGIASISNLDRLDGLLLMNDSVYGPFRQLREVLSRLDGSTADFWGIADSFEYQHHIQTFFMFFFPAALQTPAFGRFWARLPYVNHKPWVIRNGEVGLSQRLYRAGLRSGVLAPYWSVAEKMKARLEDMKGNAPPQSQQPGFARFQSRILGNRAVNPMQYFWDILITDYGCPFIKRELIQLNPAGIPFLSRWRAVVASRSEYDTSMIERHLQRLDRRDGHDANPAVISP
;
A
#
# COMPACT_ATOMS: atom_id res chain seq x y z
N MET A 1 6.92 30.60 -29.15
CA MET A 1 6.00 31.44 -28.36
C MET A 1 4.58 30.88 -28.27
N ILE A 2 3.95 30.43 -29.36
CA ILE A 2 2.56 29.94 -29.37
C ILE A 2 2.40 28.65 -28.59
N ASP A 3 3.36 27.72 -28.63
CA ASP A 3 3.29 26.45 -27.90
C ASP A 3 3.48 26.64 -26.38
N HIS A 4 4.33 27.54 -25.98
CA HIS A 4 4.52 27.87 -24.56
C HIS A 4 3.27 28.53 -23.94
N ALA A 5 2.58 29.37 -24.69
CA ALA A 5 1.30 29.98 -24.26
C ALA A 5 0.18 28.96 -24.13
N LYS A 6 0.12 27.94 -25.03
CA LYS A 6 -0.86 26.84 -24.96
C LYS A 6 -0.60 25.91 -23.78
N GLU A 7 0.65 25.66 -23.44
CA GLU A 7 1.04 24.81 -22.32
C GLU A 7 0.75 25.50 -20.97
N THR A 8 1.02 26.80 -20.87
CA THR A 8 0.69 27.63 -19.71
C THR A 8 -0.83 27.72 -19.51
N ALA A 9 -1.61 27.93 -20.59
CA ALA A 9 -3.07 27.96 -20.53
C ALA A 9 -3.67 26.59 -20.09
N LYS A 10 -3.09 25.47 -20.56
CA LYS A 10 -3.46 24.13 -20.13
C LYS A 10 -3.15 23.87 -18.64
N GLU A 11 -2.06 24.40 -18.15
CA GLU A 11 -1.67 24.27 -16.76
C GLU A 11 -2.55 25.12 -15.84
N THR A 12 -2.84 26.37 -16.24
CA THR A 12 -3.77 27.25 -15.52
C THR A 12 -5.19 26.68 -15.47
N ALA A 13 -5.66 26.10 -16.57
CA ALA A 13 -6.97 25.41 -16.60
C ALA A 13 -6.99 24.16 -15.69
N LYS A 14 -5.90 23.41 -15.62
CA LYS A 14 -5.76 22.28 -14.69
C LYS A 14 -5.72 22.73 -13.23
N GLU A 15 -5.08 23.84 -12.92
CA GLU A 15 -5.05 24.41 -11.56
C GLU A 15 -6.41 24.96 -11.15
N ALA A 16 -7.10 25.65 -12.02
CA ALA A 16 -8.48 26.10 -11.79
C ALA A 16 -9.43 24.93 -11.59
N ALA A 17 -9.31 23.87 -12.40
CA ALA A 17 -10.07 22.65 -12.21
C ALA A 17 -9.73 21.93 -10.89
N ARG A 18 -8.48 21.95 -10.44
CA ARG A 18 -8.06 21.43 -9.13
C ARG A 18 -8.63 22.26 -7.98
N ALA A 19 -8.64 23.59 -8.10
CA ALA A 19 -9.21 24.49 -7.09
C ALA A 19 -10.73 24.31 -6.97
N LEU A 20 -11.44 24.22 -8.10
CA LEU A 20 -12.86 23.89 -8.15
C LEU A 20 -13.13 22.50 -7.53
N ARG A 21 -12.38 21.48 -7.88
CA ARG A 21 -12.51 20.15 -7.31
C ARG A 21 -12.31 20.16 -5.78
N ARG A 22 -11.31 20.90 -5.25
CA ARG A 22 -11.10 21.04 -3.79
C ARG A 22 -12.33 21.62 -3.08
N ARG A 23 -13.10 22.47 -3.71
CA ARG A 23 -14.29 23.11 -3.14
C ARG A 23 -15.53 22.21 -3.20
N TYR A 24 -15.66 21.35 -4.21
CA TYR A 24 -16.79 20.45 -4.40
C TYR A 24 -16.60 19.05 -3.76
N PHE A 25 -15.36 18.59 -3.61
CA PHE A 25 -15.08 17.29 -3.02
C PHE A 25 -15.71 17.06 -1.63
N PRO A 26 -15.71 18.02 -0.69
CA PRO A 26 -16.29 17.78 0.63
C PRO A 26 -17.78 17.46 0.60
N LEU A 27 -18.56 18.12 -0.27
CA LEU A 27 -19.99 17.88 -0.42
C LEU A 27 -20.26 16.51 -1.06
N GLN A 28 -19.55 16.21 -2.15
CA GLN A 28 -19.64 14.91 -2.82
C GLN A 28 -19.22 13.78 -1.89
N ASP A 29 -18.11 13.93 -1.17
CA ASP A 29 -17.63 12.95 -0.20
C ASP A 29 -18.62 12.74 0.94
N SER A 30 -19.30 13.79 1.40
CA SER A 30 -20.34 13.69 2.43
C SER A 30 -21.54 12.88 1.97
N LEU A 31 -22.04 13.12 0.75
CA LEU A 31 -23.15 12.37 0.18
C LEU A 31 -22.80 10.90 -0.05
N ILE A 32 -21.65 10.63 -0.67
CA ILE A 32 -21.16 9.25 -0.89
C ILE A 32 -21.01 8.52 0.46
N GLY A 33 -20.42 9.18 1.46
CA GLY A 33 -20.26 8.61 2.79
C GLY A 33 -21.59 8.34 3.51
N MET A 34 -22.59 9.17 3.30
CA MET A 34 -23.94 8.97 3.87
C MET A 34 -24.58 7.67 3.37
N PHE A 35 -24.55 7.43 2.07
CA PHE A 35 -25.08 6.18 1.51
C PHE A 35 -24.28 4.96 1.99
N GLY A 36 -22.96 5.07 2.08
CA GLY A 36 -22.12 3.98 2.56
C GLY A 36 -22.38 3.58 4.03
N ARG A 37 -22.98 4.49 4.85
CA ARG A 37 -23.36 4.19 6.25
C ARG A 37 -24.59 3.28 6.36
N LEU A 38 -25.36 3.13 5.30
CA LEU A 38 -26.52 2.22 5.28
C LEU A 38 -26.08 0.75 5.19
N LEU A 39 -24.87 0.49 4.72
CA LEU A 39 -24.32 -0.85 4.61
C LEU A 39 -23.82 -1.35 5.97
N ARG A 40 -24.20 -2.59 6.30
CA ARG A 40 -23.79 -3.25 7.57
C ARG A 40 -22.78 -4.35 7.27
N ARG A 41 -21.86 -4.58 8.22
CA ARG A 41 -20.86 -5.65 8.13
C ARG A 41 -21.51 -7.02 7.91
N SER A 42 -22.61 -7.33 8.59
CA SER A 42 -23.34 -8.60 8.45
C SER A 42 -23.78 -8.92 7.02
N ASN A 43 -23.93 -7.88 6.18
CA ASN A 43 -24.34 -8.06 4.78
C ASN A 43 -23.12 -8.12 3.82
N LEU A 44 -21.92 -7.87 4.34
CA LEU A 44 -20.70 -7.79 3.55
C LEU A 44 -19.75 -8.97 3.80
N VAL A 45 -19.72 -9.53 5.00
CA VAL A 45 -18.98 -10.75 5.32
C VAL A 45 -19.79 -11.95 4.84
N ARG A 46 -19.22 -12.74 3.93
CA ARG A 46 -19.82 -13.96 3.39
C ARG A 46 -19.56 -15.15 4.31
N GLU A 47 -18.31 -15.24 4.78
CA GLU A 47 -17.87 -16.36 5.61
C GLU A 47 -16.76 -15.89 6.57
N HIS A 48 -16.77 -16.43 7.79
CA HIS A 48 -15.72 -16.25 8.78
C HIS A 48 -15.28 -17.62 9.26
N ILE A 49 -14.06 -18.01 8.92
CA ILE A 49 -13.50 -19.34 9.11
C ILE A 49 -12.40 -19.25 10.15
N ALA A 50 -12.52 -20.01 11.22
CA ALA A 50 -11.42 -20.23 12.16
C ALA A 50 -10.31 -21.04 11.47
N ALA A 51 -9.06 -20.64 11.65
CA ALA A 51 -7.90 -21.32 11.10
C ALA A 51 -7.02 -21.90 12.22
N ALA A 52 -5.76 -22.25 11.93
CA ALA A 52 -4.89 -22.96 12.88
C ALA A 52 -4.52 -22.15 14.14
N ASP A 53 -4.50 -20.83 14.06
CA ASP A 53 -4.08 -19.91 15.12
C ASP A 53 -2.74 -20.29 15.80
N PRO A 54 -1.64 -20.42 15.03
CA PRO A 54 -0.37 -20.95 15.54
C PRO A 54 0.25 -20.07 16.63
N LEU A 55 -0.20 -18.80 16.74
CA LEU A 55 0.33 -17.79 17.65
C LEU A 55 -0.76 -17.24 18.60
N LYS A 56 -1.64 -18.13 19.11
CA LYS A 56 -2.79 -17.75 19.96
C LYS A 56 -2.44 -16.90 21.18
N ASP A 57 -1.23 -17.04 21.72
CA ASP A 57 -0.74 -16.32 22.90
C ASP A 57 0.02 -15.03 22.55
N SER A 58 0.16 -14.70 21.26
CA SER A 58 0.81 -13.45 20.85
C SER A 58 -0.08 -12.24 21.15
N GLY A 59 0.49 -11.23 21.78
CA GLY A 59 -0.12 -9.91 21.96
C GLY A 59 -0.14 -9.07 20.68
N ARG A 60 0.45 -9.53 19.55
CA ARG A 60 0.48 -8.80 18.28
C ARG A 60 -0.49 -9.40 17.28
N ALA A 61 -1.25 -8.54 16.62
CA ALA A 61 -2.18 -8.95 15.55
C ALA A 61 -1.81 -8.30 14.21
N ALA A 62 -2.11 -8.99 13.12
CA ALA A 62 -2.04 -8.44 11.77
C ALA A 62 -3.34 -8.68 11.02
N ILE A 63 -3.82 -7.64 10.32
CA ILE A 63 -4.89 -7.77 9.34
C ILE A 63 -4.24 -7.72 7.97
N TYR A 64 -4.30 -8.84 7.25
CA TYR A 64 -3.80 -8.94 5.90
C TYR A 64 -4.95 -8.94 4.90
N VAL A 65 -5.00 -7.94 4.02
CA VAL A 65 -6.06 -7.80 3.01
C VAL A 65 -5.59 -8.32 1.66
N HIS A 66 -6.43 -9.15 1.07
CA HIS A 66 -6.19 -9.82 -0.20
C HIS A 66 -7.32 -9.54 -1.20
N PHE A 67 -6.94 -9.34 -2.46
CA PHE A 67 -7.87 -9.32 -3.58
C PHE A 67 -7.23 -9.95 -4.81
N ASP A 68 -7.87 -10.98 -5.32
CA ASP A 68 -7.59 -11.57 -6.63
C ASP A 68 -8.92 -11.79 -7.37
N PRO A 69 -9.02 -11.44 -8.68
CA PRO A 69 -10.27 -11.59 -9.43
C PRO A 69 -10.78 -13.04 -9.54
N ASP A 70 -9.86 -14.01 -9.49
CA ASP A 70 -10.16 -15.44 -9.59
C ASP A 70 -10.14 -16.13 -8.22
N GLY A 71 -9.84 -15.37 -7.15
CA GLY A 71 -9.75 -15.86 -5.78
C GLY A 71 -8.50 -16.69 -5.49
N GLN A 72 -7.48 -16.59 -6.33
CA GLN A 72 -6.23 -17.32 -6.16
C GLN A 72 -5.37 -16.67 -5.08
N VAL A 73 -4.82 -17.49 -4.21
CA VAL A 73 -3.78 -17.09 -3.27
C VAL A 73 -2.43 -17.51 -3.86
N ASP A 74 -1.74 -16.56 -4.50
CA ASP A 74 -0.46 -16.80 -5.17
C ASP A 74 0.69 -17.00 -4.17
N ASP A 75 1.84 -17.51 -4.65
CA ASP A 75 3.01 -17.80 -3.82
C ASP A 75 3.51 -16.58 -3.05
N TYR A 76 3.51 -15.38 -3.69
CA TYR A 76 3.94 -14.15 -3.01
C TYR A 76 3.00 -13.78 -1.84
N VAL A 77 1.70 -14.09 -1.93
CA VAL A 77 0.73 -13.89 -0.85
C VAL A 77 1.01 -14.85 0.30
N VAL A 78 1.23 -16.14 0.00
CA VAL A 78 1.62 -17.13 1.01
C VAL A 78 2.90 -16.69 1.72
N HIS A 79 3.91 -16.25 0.97
CA HIS A 79 5.16 -15.73 1.51
C HIS A 79 4.93 -14.52 2.45
N GLN A 80 4.04 -13.59 2.10
CA GLN A 80 3.71 -12.44 2.94
C GLN A 80 3.02 -12.85 4.24
N VAL A 81 2.04 -13.75 4.14
CA VAL A 81 1.27 -14.24 5.30
C VAL A 81 2.15 -15.06 6.24
N SER A 82 3.01 -15.95 5.70
CA SER A 82 3.98 -16.71 6.52
C SER A 82 4.99 -15.77 7.19
N ALA A 83 5.51 -14.76 6.47
CA ALA A 83 6.44 -13.78 7.04
C ALA A 83 5.82 -12.97 8.19
N LEU A 84 4.53 -12.69 8.15
CA LEU A 84 3.80 -12.07 9.27
C LEU A 84 3.73 -13.01 10.49
N ALA A 85 3.40 -14.29 10.27
CA ALA A 85 3.39 -15.28 11.33
C ALA A 85 4.79 -15.48 11.94
N ASP A 86 5.83 -15.59 11.10
CA ASP A 86 7.23 -15.69 11.54
C ASP A 86 7.68 -14.45 12.30
N ALA A 87 7.12 -13.28 12.00
CA ALA A 87 7.38 -12.05 12.75
C ALA A 87 6.60 -11.96 14.07
N GLY A 88 5.81 -12.95 14.41
CA GLY A 88 5.10 -13.07 15.68
C GLY A 88 3.69 -12.48 15.71
N PHE A 89 3.05 -12.28 14.54
CA PHE A 89 1.69 -11.76 14.47
C PHE A 89 0.64 -12.88 14.38
N ARG A 90 -0.44 -12.77 15.16
CA ARG A 90 -1.68 -13.49 14.90
C ARG A 90 -2.35 -12.88 13.68
N VAL A 91 -2.37 -13.60 12.56
CA VAL A 91 -2.83 -13.08 11.28
C VAL A 91 -4.33 -13.36 11.09
N THR A 92 -5.11 -12.31 10.83
CA THR A 92 -6.45 -12.42 10.25
C THR A 92 -6.35 -12.08 8.77
N PHE A 93 -6.58 -13.09 7.92
CA PHE A 93 -6.59 -12.93 6.46
C PHE A 93 -7.98 -12.50 6.00
N VAL A 94 -8.08 -11.37 5.31
CA VAL A 94 -9.36 -10.84 4.82
C VAL A 94 -9.34 -10.79 3.30
N SER A 95 -10.16 -11.63 2.65
CA SER A 95 -10.24 -11.66 1.19
C SER A 95 -11.47 -10.90 0.68
N ASN A 96 -11.22 -9.94 -0.20
CA ASN A 96 -12.21 -9.20 -0.97
C ASN A 96 -12.53 -9.87 -2.32
N SER A 97 -11.97 -11.03 -2.61
CA SER A 97 -12.08 -11.71 -3.90
C SER A 97 -13.52 -12.17 -4.16
N PRO A 98 -13.98 -12.20 -5.43
CA PRO A 98 -15.31 -12.70 -5.78
C PRO A 98 -15.57 -14.14 -5.35
N THR A 99 -14.51 -14.96 -5.40
CA THR A 99 -14.44 -16.35 -4.94
C THR A 99 -13.28 -16.53 -3.99
N LEU A 100 -13.27 -17.59 -3.20
CA LEU A 100 -12.11 -18.01 -2.41
C LEU A 100 -12.11 -19.54 -2.33
N PRO A 101 -11.53 -20.23 -3.35
CA PRO A 101 -11.50 -21.68 -3.43
C PRO A 101 -10.88 -22.35 -2.20
N HIS A 102 -11.27 -23.58 -1.95
CA HIS A 102 -10.75 -24.37 -0.83
C HIS A 102 -9.22 -24.45 -0.83
N ASP A 103 -8.62 -24.71 -1.99
CA ASP A 103 -7.17 -24.83 -2.13
C ASP A 103 -6.45 -23.51 -1.78
N SER A 104 -7.03 -22.37 -2.20
CA SER A 104 -6.53 -21.05 -1.80
C SER A 104 -6.56 -20.84 -0.29
N ARG A 105 -7.63 -21.27 0.39
CA ARG A 105 -7.76 -21.20 1.85
C ARG A 105 -6.75 -22.12 2.54
N ALA A 106 -6.60 -23.35 2.05
CA ALA A 106 -5.67 -24.35 2.60
C ALA A 106 -4.23 -23.85 2.61
N ARG A 107 -3.81 -23.08 1.58
CA ARG A 107 -2.46 -22.53 1.45
C ARG A 107 -2.05 -21.58 2.58
N ILE A 108 -3.00 -20.90 3.20
CA ILE A 108 -2.72 -19.87 4.22
C ILE A 108 -3.25 -20.23 5.62
N SER A 109 -4.08 -21.25 5.73
CA SER A 109 -4.76 -21.58 7.00
C SER A 109 -3.78 -21.94 8.12
N ALA A 110 -2.62 -22.53 7.80
CA ALA A 110 -1.58 -22.86 8.78
C ALA A 110 -0.94 -21.63 9.45
N PHE A 111 -1.00 -20.48 8.81
CA PHE A 111 -0.39 -19.23 9.28
C PHE A 111 -1.39 -18.25 9.90
N CYS A 112 -2.69 -18.51 9.73
CA CYS A 112 -3.74 -17.58 10.11
C CYS A 112 -4.45 -18.02 11.40
N LYS A 113 -4.95 -17.02 12.14
CA LYS A 113 -5.95 -17.19 13.18
C LYS A 113 -7.34 -17.37 12.56
N ASP A 114 -7.70 -16.46 11.64
CA ASP A 114 -8.99 -16.39 10.99
C ASP A 114 -8.83 -16.08 9.50
N ILE A 115 -9.79 -16.58 8.70
CA ILE A 115 -9.99 -16.21 7.31
C ILE A 115 -11.38 -15.59 7.19
N ILE A 116 -11.46 -14.34 6.76
CA ILE A 116 -12.70 -13.62 6.51
C ILE A 116 -12.85 -13.44 5.00
N TRP A 117 -13.87 -14.08 4.41
CA TRP A 117 -14.23 -13.86 3.02
C TRP A 117 -15.42 -12.91 2.92
N ARG A 118 -15.29 -11.84 2.13
CA ARG A 118 -16.27 -10.77 2.07
C ARG A 118 -16.45 -10.19 0.67
N PHE A 119 -17.53 -9.41 0.46
CA PHE A 119 -17.70 -8.61 -0.74
C PHE A 119 -16.70 -7.46 -0.78
N ASN A 120 -16.18 -7.13 -1.98
CA ASN A 120 -15.20 -6.04 -2.17
C ASN A 120 -15.85 -4.65 -2.06
N THR A 121 -16.55 -4.40 -0.95
CA THR A 121 -17.19 -3.11 -0.68
C THR A 121 -16.34 -2.32 0.30
N GLY A 122 -15.90 -1.12 -0.11
CA GLY A 122 -14.98 -0.29 0.68
C GLY A 122 -13.52 -0.61 0.47
N TYR A 123 -13.18 -1.46 -0.51
CA TYR A 123 -11.81 -1.86 -0.87
C TYR A 123 -11.04 -2.33 0.38
N ASP A 124 -9.75 -2.00 0.47
CA ASP A 124 -8.88 -2.39 1.59
C ASP A 124 -9.39 -1.84 2.93
N PHE A 125 -9.91 -0.62 2.94
CA PHE A 125 -10.41 0.00 4.18
C PHE A 125 -11.67 -0.68 4.72
N GLY A 126 -12.54 -1.17 3.84
CA GLY A 126 -13.66 -2.02 4.24
C GLY A 126 -13.19 -3.34 4.84
N ALA A 127 -12.17 -3.94 4.25
CA ALA A 127 -11.57 -5.19 4.73
C ALA A 127 -10.81 -4.99 6.05
N TYR A 128 -10.01 -3.94 6.19
CA TYR A 128 -9.37 -3.59 7.46
C TYR A 128 -10.38 -3.39 8.57
N LYS A 129 -11.47 -2.66 8.28
CA LYS A 129 -12.56 -2.45 9.25
C LYS A 129 -13.16 -3.78 9.73
N ASP A 130 -13.44 -4.72 8.83
CA ASP A 130 -14.02 -6.01 9.18
C ASP A 130 -13.03 -6.92 9.92
N GLY A 131 -11.75 -6.89 9.53
CA GLY A 131 -10.68 -7.58 10.23
C GLY A 131 -10.48 -7.04 11.66
N ILE A 132 -10.43 -5.72 11.83
CA ILE A 132 -10.31 -5.09 13.15
C ILE A 132 -11.52 -5.43 14.03
N ALA A 133 -12.73 -5.43 13.46
CA ALA A 133 -13.95 -5.77 14.20
C ALA A 133 -14.01 -7.24 14.65
N SER A 134 -13.15 -8.14 14.15
CA SER A 134 -13.02 -9.52 14.63
C SER A 134 -12.08 -9.67 15.83
N ILE A 135 -11.38 -8.60 16.24
CA ILE A 135 -10.46 -8.60 17.37
C ILE A 135 -11.22 -8.17 18.64
N SER A 136 -11.35 -9.08 19.59
CA SER A 136 -12.15 -8.85 20.81
C SER A 136 -11.54 -7.84 21.78
N ASN A 137 -10.20 -7.77 21.87
CA ASN A 137 -9.46 -6.97 22.86
C ASN A 137 -8.41 -6.10 22.18
N LEU A 138 -8.87 -5.24 21.27
CA LEU A 138 -8.02 -4.38 20.46
C LEU A 138 -7.11 -3.46 21.30
N ASP A 139 -7.61 -2.95 22.40
CA ASP A 139 -6.94 -2.09 23.36
C ASP A 139 -5.87 -2.79 24.21
N ARG A 140 -5.86 -4.12 24.21
CA ARG A 140 -4.88 -4.94 24.94
C ARG A 140 -3.78 -5.49 24.07
N LEU A 141 -3.80 -5.22 22.76
CA LEU A 141 -2.74 -5.65 21.87
C LEU A 141 -1.44 -4.91 22.14
N ASP A 142 -0.31 -5.62 22.04
CA ASP A 142 1.04 -5.04 22.03
C ASP A 142 1.35 -4.35 20.69
N GLY A 143 0.55 -4.60 19.67
CA GLY A 143 0.63 -3.93 18.39
C GLY A 143 -0.32 -4.52 17.35
N LEU A 144 -0.73 -3.67 16.42
CA LEU A 144 -1.55 -4.05 15.27
C LEU A 144 -0.86 -3.66 13.98
N LEU A 145 -0.73 -4.58 13.05
CA LEU A 145 -0.26 -4.32 11.69
C LEU A 145 -1.42 -4.41 10.69
N LEU A 146 -1.59 -3.38 9.87
CA LEU A 146 -2.42 -3.43 8.66
C LEU A 146 -1.50 -3.61 7.46
N MET A 147 -1.76 -4.62 6.64
CA MET A 147 -1.02 -4.89 5.42
C MET A 147 -1.96 -5.36 4.33
N ASN A 148 -1.64 -5.07 3.06
CA ASN A 148 -2.39 -5.58 1.91
C ASN A 148 -1.45 -6.12 0.81
N ASP A 149 -2.04 -6.82 -0.15
CA ASP A 149 -1.37 -7.47 -1.25
C ASP A 149 -0.98 -6.53 -2.41
N SER A 150 -1.05 -5.20 -2.21
CA SER A 150 -0.68 -4.23 -3.26
C SER A 150 0.84 -4.09 -3.49
N VAL A 151 1.64 -4.86 -2.77
CA VAL A 151 3.09 -4.90 -2.86
C VAL A 151 3.61 -6.33 -3.02
N TYR A 152 4.77 -6.51 -3.64
CA TYR A 152 5.57 -7.73 -3.60
C TYR A 152 6.65 -7.63 -2.52
N GLY A 153 7.14 -8.76 -2.05
CA GLY A 153 8.05 -8.91 -0.92
C GLY A 153 7.36 -9.67 0.22
N PRO A 154 7.83 -9.63 1.47
CA PRO A 154 9.01 -8.86 1.89
C PRO A 154 10.31 -9.45 1.37
N PHE A 155 11.20 -8.58 0.89
CA PHE A 155 12.55 -8.97 0.43
C PHE A 155 13.53 -9.18 1.58
N ARG A 156 13.12 -8.89 2.80
CA ARG A 156 13.89 -9.04 4.05
C ARG A 156 12.99 -9.60 5.13
N GLN A 157 13.58 -10.17 6.17
CA GLN A 157 12.83 -10.63 7.33
C GLN A 157 12.06 -9.46 7.96
N LEU A 158 10.74 -9.63 8.13
CA LEU A 158 9.91 -8.58 8.74
C LEU A 158 10.34 -8.25 10.18
N ARG A 159 10.93 -9.18 10.92
CA ARG A 159 11.48 -8.92 12.25
C ARG A 159 12.54 -7.82 12.23
N GLU A 160 13.40 -7.79 11.22
CA GLU A 160 14.42 -6.73 11.05
C GLU A 160 13.79 -5.38 10.75
N VAL A 161 12.72 -5.38 9.95
CA VAL A 161 11.96 -4.15 9.65
C VAL A 161 11.29 -3.62 10.92
N LEU A 162 10.62 -4.51 11.66
CA LEU A 162 9.90 -4.17 12.88
C LEU A 162 10.82 -3.73 14.02
N SER A 163 12.05 -4.26 14.10
CA SER A 163 13.03 -3.82 15.12
C SER A 163 13.48 -2.37 14.95
N ARG A 164 13.26 -1.78 13.78
CA ARG A 164 13.54 -0.35 13.51
C ARG A 164 12.40 0.58 13.94
N LEU A 165 11.23 0.03 14.27
CA LEU A 165 10.07 0.81 14.71
C LEU A 165 10.21 1.11 16.19
N ASP A 166 10.21 2.38 16.55
CA ASP A 166 10.40 2.84 17.91
C ASP A 166 9.12 3.50 18.46
N GLY A 167 8.46 2.80 19.38
CA GLY A 167 7.23 3.27 20.03
C GLY A 167 7.43 4.46 20.98
N SER A 168 8.69 4.76 21.36
CA SER A 168 9.01 5.95 22.15
C SER A 168 8.98 7.23 21.31
N THR A 169 9.28 7.13 20.03
CA THR A 169 9.35 8.27 19.10
C THR A 169 8.07 8.48 18.31
N ALA A 170 7.32 7.42 18.02
CA ALA A 170 6.07 7.50 17.28
C ALA A 170 5.05 6.44 17.73
N ASP A 171 3.78 6.80 17.64
CA ASP A 171 2.66 5.97 18.09
C ASP A 171 2.15 5.04 16.97
N PHE A 172 2.44 5.38 15.72
CA PHE A 172 2.18 4.54 14.55
C PHE A 172 3.25 4.75 13.47
N TRP A 173 3.50 3.69 12.68
CA TRP A 173 4.60 3.64 11.72
C TRP A 173 4.15 3.09 10.36
N GLY A 174 4.82 3.57 9.30
CA GLY A 174 4.75 2.96 7.97
C GLY A 174 6.10 2.82 7.30
N ILE A 175 6.10 2.29 6.08
CA ILE A 175 7.31 2.21 5.27
C ILE A 175 7.68 3.59 4.70
N ALA A 176 6.69 4.27 4.12
CA ALA A 176 6.84 5.58 3.50
C ALA A 176 5.61 6.46 3.77
N ASP A 177 5.82 7.74 3.81
CA ASP A 177 4.78 8.77 3.84
C ASP A 177 4.61 9.39 2.45
N SER A 178 3.49 10.09 2.25
CA SER A 178 3.15 10.74 0.99
C SER A 178 2.54 12.12 1.22
N PHE A 179 2.75 13.01 0.24
CA PHE A 179 2.22 14.39 0.20
C PHE A 179 1.31 14.62 -1.03
N GLU A 180 0.90 13.56 -1.73
CA GLU A 180 0.06 13.71 -2.95
C GLU A 180 -1.27 14.43 -2.69
N TYR A 181 -1.79 14.33 -1.46
CA TYR A 181 -2.97 15.06 -0.97
C TYR A 181 -2.59 15.92 0.23
N GLN A 182 -2.60 15.34 1.40
CA GLN A 182 -2.06 15.86 2.65
C GLN A 182 -1.03 14.86 3.17
N HIS A 183 -0.16 15.26 4.07
CA HIS A 183 0.76 14.32 4.69
C HIS A 183 0.02 13.13 5.29
N HIS A 184 0.39 11.93 4.88
CA HIS A 184 -0.19 10.68 5.38
C HIS A 184 0.80 9.53 5.25
N ILE A 185 0.62 8.50 6.07
CA ILE A 185 1.35 7.24 5.96
C ILE A 185 0.63 6.36 4.95
N GLN A 186 1.39 5.73 4.05
CA GLN A 186 0.83 4.79 3.08
C GLN A 186 0.40 3.49 3.77
N THR A 187 -0.86 3.09 3.59
CA THR A 187 -1.52 2.05 4.39
C THR A 187 -1.30 0.62 3.91
N PHE A 188 -0.47 0.40 2.88
CA PHE A 188 -0.11 -0.95 2.47
C PHE A 188 0.69 -1.71 3.53
N PHE A 189 1.35 -0.99 4.45
CA PHE A 189 2.03 -1.49 5.64
C PHE A 189 1.99 -0.41 6.71
N MET A 190 1.17 -0.58 7.74
CA MET A 190 1.00 0.41 8.80
C MET A 190 0.89 -0.27 10.17
N PHE A 191 1.86 -0.02 11.02
CA PHE A 191 1.93 -0.60 12.37
C PHE A 191 1.48 0.42 13.42
N PHE A 192 0.68 -0.03 14.37
CA PHE A 192 0.16 0.77 15.48
C PHE A 192 0.64 0.20 16.80
N PHE A 193 1.27 1.03 17.61
CA PHE A 193 1.62 0.72 18.99
C PHE A 193 0.41 0.84 19.93
N PRO A 194 0.47 0.30 21.17
CA PRO A 194 -0.62 0.37 22.15
C PRO A 194 -1.20 1.77 22.35
N ALA A 195 -0.34 2.80 22.39
CA ALA A 195 -0.76 4.20 22.55
C ALA A 195 -1.75 4.64 21.45
N ALA A 196 -1.53 4.23 20.20
CA ALA A 196 -2.46 4.53 19.11
C ALA A 196 -3.77 3.73 19.23
N LEU A 197 -3.68 2.43 19.56
CA LEU A 197 -4.83 1.52 19.66
C LEU A 197 -5.80 1.92 20.78
N GLN A 198 -5.26 2.39 21.90
CA GLN A 198 -6.03 2.83 23.08
C GLN A 198 -6.66 4.21 22.88
N THR A 199 -6.22 4.96 21.86
CA THR A 199 -6.79 6.29 21.60
C THR A 199 -8.22 6.19 21.07
N PRO A 200 -9.19 6.91 21.66
CA PRO A 200 -10.56 6.92 21.16
C PRO A 200 -10.67 7.35 19.68
N ALA A 201 -9.68 8.06 19.16
CA ALA A 201 -9.64 8.48 17.76
C ALA A 201 -9.53 7.27 16.81
N PHE A 202 -8.71 6.26 17.15
CA PHE A 202 -8.54 5.02 16.38
C PHE A 202 -9.86 4.25 16.33
N GLY A 203 -10.44 3.92 17.48
CA GLY A 203 -11.70 3.17 17.54
C GLY A 203 -12.86 3.90 16.84
N ARG A 204 -13.00 5.22 17.06
CA ARG A 204 -14.03 6.03 16.40
C ARG A 204 -13.85 6.13 14.90
N PHE A 205 -12.60 6.15 14.40
CA PHE A 205 -12.35 6.14 12.95
C PHE A 205 -12.94 4.89 12.33
N TRP A 206 -12.55 3.71 12.80
CA TRP A 206 -13.00 2.43 12.23
C TRP A 206 -14.50 2.20 12.41
N ALA A 207 -15.05 2.53 13.58
CA ALA A 207 -16.49 2.40 13.82
C ALA A 207 -17.34 3.26 12.87
N ARG A 208 -16.89 4.49 12.57
CA ARG A 208 -17.63 5.45 11.73
C ARG A 208 -17.30 5.40 10.25
N LEU A 209 -16.26 4.68 9.83
CA LEU A 209 -15.89 4.56 8.43
C LEU A 209 -17.03 3.89 7.65
N PRO A 210 -17.63 4.56 6.65
CA PRO A 210 -18.65 3.94 5.82
C PRO A 210 -18.02 2.98 4.80
N TYR A 211 -18.80 2.01 4.33
CA TYR A 211 -18.39 1.14 3.22
C TYR A 211 -18.73 1.83 1.90
N VAL A 212 -17.71 2.22 1.16
CA VAL A 212 -17.86 3.05 -0.06
C VAL A 212 -17.09 2.47 -1.23
N ASN A 213 -17.78 2.19 -2.34
CA ASN A 213 -17.18 1.71 -3.59
C ASN A 213 -16.79 2.87 -4.52
N HIS A 214 -15.97 3.79 -4.02
CA HIS A 214 -15.44 4.91 -4.80
C HIS A 214 -13.97 5.12 -4.42
N LYS A 215 -13.05 4.58 -5.22
CA LYS A 215 -11.60 4.55 -4.92
C LYS A 215 -11.04 5.92 -4.50
N PRO A 216 -11.32 7.05 -5.20
CA PRO A 216 -10.84 8.37 -4.76
C PRO A 216 -11.37 8.80 -3.39
N TRP A 217 -12.60 8.39 -3.03
CA TRP A 217 -13.15 8.66 -1.70
C TRP A 217 -12.40 7.88 -0.62
N VAL A 218 -12.14 6.60 -0.88
CA VAL A 218 -11.42 5.72 0.07
C VAL A 218 -9.99 6.23 0.30
N ILE A 219 -9.30 6.68 -0.73
CA ILE A 219 -7.97 7.30 -0.56
C ILE A 219 -8.07 8.54 0.33
N ARG A 220 -8.97 9.50 0.03
CA ARG A 220 -9.07 10.76 0.80
C ARG A 220 -9.56 10.57 2.22
N ASN A 221 -10.59 9.75 2.42
CA ASN A 221 -11.27 9.62 3.71
C ASN A 221 -10.79 8.39 4.52
N GLY A 222 -10.26 7.39 3.84
CA GLY A 222 -9.61 6.21 4.42
C GLY A 222 -8.14 6.49 4.70
N GLU A 223 -7.29 6.39 3.68
CA GLU A 223 -5.82 6.45 3.84
C GLU A 223 -5.35 7.81 4.42
N VAL A 224 -5.63 8.90 3.71
CA VAL A 224 -5.32 10.25 4.21
C VAL A 224 -6.11 10.55 5.47
N GLY A 225 -7.40 10.21 5.49
CA GLY A 225 -8.30 10.48 6.61
C GLY A 225 -7.90 9.81 7.91
N LEU A 226 -7.37 8.57 7.87
CA LEU A 226 -6.86 7.86 9.05
C LEU A 226 -5.68 8.65 9.66
N SER A 227 -4.63 8.90 8.87
CA SER A 227 -3.46 9.64 9.35
C SER A 227 -3.84 11.01 9.90
N GLN A 228 -4.68 11.78 9.20
CA GLN A 228 -5.12 13.10 9.63
C GLN A 228 -5.92 13.08 10.94
N ARG A 229 -6.70 12.04 11.20
CA ARG A 229 -7.43 11.91 12.46
C ARG A 229 -6.53 11.56 13.63
N LEU A 230 -5.53 10.72 13.40
CA LEU A 230 -4.54 10.38 14.40
C LEU A 230 -3.68 11.59 14.76
N TYR A 231 -3.23 12.38 13.78
CA TYR A 231 -2.51 13.64 14.01
C TYR A 231 -3.33 14.65 14.84
N ARG A 232 -4.62 14.83 14.51
CA ARG A 232 -5.51 15.70 15.28
C ARG A 232 -5.76 15.21 16.71
N ALA A 233 -5.53 13.95 16.98
CA ALA A 233 -5.58 13.37 18.32
C ALA A 233 -4.24 13.48 19.07
N GLY A 234 -3.24 14.13 18.48
CA GLY A 234 -1.91 14.33 19.08
C GLY A 234 -0.95 13.16 18.89
N LEU A 235 -1.31 12.14 18.09
CA LEU A 235 -0.45 10.99 17.84
C LEU A 235 0.64 11.32 16.82
N ARG A 236 1.82 10.77 17.05
CA ARG A 236 3.02 10.96 16.23
C ARG A 236 3.18 9.79 15.26
N SER A 237 3.56 10.06 14.03
CA SER A 237 3.93 9.02 13.06
C SER A 237 5.43 8.92 12.85
N GLY A 238 5.90 7.70 12.57
CA GLY A 238 7.23 7.43 12.06
C GLY A 238 7.16 6.74 10.70
N VAL A 239 8.23 6.85 9.92
CA VAL A 239 8.40 6.11 8.66
C VAL A 239 9.84 5.65 8.51
N LEU A 240 10.02 4.49 7.86
CA LEU A 240 11.36 3.98 7.57
C LEU A 240 12.07 4.81 6.50
N ALA A 241 11.32 5.35 5.55
CA ALA A 241 11.82 6.13 4.43
C ALA A 241 11.04 7.46 4.31
N PRO A 242 11.49 8.52 5.00
CA PRO A 242 10.84 9.82 4.96
C PRO A 242 10.85 10.41 3.55
N TYR A 243 9.69 10.84 3.06
CA TYR A 243 9.49 11.31 1.68
C TYR A 243 10.54 12.31 1.22
N TRP A 244 10.77 13.37 2.01
CA TRP A 244 11.69 14.44 1.60
C TRP A 244 13.14 13.97 1.56
N SER A 245 13.55 13.11 2.47
CA SER A 245 14.90 12.52 2.46
C SER A 245 15.14 11.66 1.22
N VAL A 246 14.13 10.87 0.83
CA VAL A 246 14.18 10.05 -0.40
C VAL A 246 14.17 10.92 -1.66
N ALA A 247 13.32 11.97 -1.67
CA ALA A 247 13.20 12.90 -2.78
C ALA A 247 14.51 13.67 -3.02
N GLU A 248 15.19 14.13 -1.98
CA GLU A 248 16.48 14.81 -2.08
C GLU A 248 17.56 13.88 -2.66
N LYS A 249 17.62 12.63 -2.22
CA LYS A 249 18.55 11.64 -2.81
C LYS A 249 18.28 11.42 -4.30
N MET A 250 17.00 11.34 -4.70
CA MET A 250 16.65 11.18 -6.12
C MET A 250 17.04 12.43 -6.92
N LYS A 251 16.86 13.64 -6.38
CA LYS A 251 17.28 14.88 -7.04
C LYS A 251 18.80 14.90 -7.26
N ALA A 252 19.59 14.63 -6.20
CA ALA A 252 21.04 14.58 -6.30
C ALA A 252 21.48 13.58 -7.38
N ARG A 253 20.88 12.38 -7.40
CA ARG A 253 21.15 11.36 -8.44
C ARG A 253 20.82 11.87 -9.86
N LEU A 254 19.72 12.59 -10.04
CA LEU A 254 19.35 13.15 -11.34
C LEU A 254 20.27 14.30 -11.78
N GLU A 255 20.82 15.04 -10.84
CA GLU A 255 21.81 16.09 -11.11
C GLU A 255 23.15 15.51 -11.54
N ASP A 256 23.63 14.47 -10.88
CA ASP A 256 24.83 13.74 -11.27
C ASP A 256 24.72 13.14 -12.69
N MET A 257 23.52 12.70 -13.07
CA MET A 257 23.25 12.20 -14.42
C MET A 257 23.31 13.27 -15.51
N LYS A 258 23.23 14.56 -15.21
CA LYS A 258 23.32 15.63 -16.24
C LYS A 258 24.68 15.69 -16.93
N GLY A 259 25.75 15.31 -16.21
CA GLY A 259 27.12 15.25 -16.76
C GLY A 259 27.45 13.95 -17.51
N ASN A 260 26.80 12.84 -17.15
CA ASN A 260 27.03 11.51 -17.69
C ASN A 260 25.68 10.81 -17.91
N ALA A 261 24.92 11.26 -18.90
CA ALA A 261 23.59 10.71 -19.19
C ALA A 261 23.69 9.22 -19.56
N PRO A 262 23.17 8.30 -18.73
CA PRO A 262 23.22 6.89 -19.06
C PRO A 262 22.28 6.58 -20.24
N PRO A 263 22.48 5.47 -20.97
CA PRO A 263 21.61 5.09 -22.08
C PRO A 263 20.12 5.08 -21.72
N GLN A 264 19.80 4.83 -20.44
CA GLN A 264 18.44 4.84 -19.93
C GLN A 264 17.79 6.24 -19.90
N SER A 265 18.57 7.34 -19.99
CA SER A 265 18.02 8.70 -20.11
C SER A 265 17.30 8.93 -21.44
N GLN A 266 17.52 8.04 -22.43
CA GLN A 266 16.81 8.03 -23.71
C GLN A 266 15.47 7.29 -23.64
N GLN A 267 15.12 6.64 -22.49
CA GLN A 267 13.86 5.94 -22.35
C GLN A 267 12.67 6.91 -22.41
N PRO A 268 11.58 6.51 -23.08
CA PRO A 268 10.35 7.27 -23.07
C PRO A 268 9.90 7.56 -21.62
N GLY A 269 9.54 8.82 -21.34
CA GLY A 269 9.07 9.21 -20.00
C GLY A 269 10.17 9.75 -19.05
N PHE A 270 11.47 9.56 -19.35
CA PHE A 270 12.55 10.06 -18.48
C PHE A 270 12.47 11.58 -18.26
N ALA A 271 12.29 12.36 -19.30
CA ALA A 271 12.16 13.81 -19.19
C ALA A 271 10.96 14.22 -18.32
N ARG A 272 9.83 13.50 -18.45
CA ARG A 272 8.64 13.74 -17.61
C ARG A 272 8.90 13.36 -16.15
N PHE A 273 9.56 12.23 -15.92
CA PHE A 273 9.97 11.80 -14.58
C PHE A 273 10.89 12.86 -13.95
N GLN A 274 11.95 13.24 -14.64
CA GLN A 274 12.90 14.26 -14.18
C GLN A 274 12.21 15.60 -13.86
N SER A 275 11.36 16.10 -14.75
CA SER A 275 10.61 17.34 -14.54
C SER A 275 9.73 17.30 -13.29
N ARG A 276 9.13 16.16 -12.96
CA ARG A 276 8.31 16.01 -11.75
C ARG A 276 9.15 16.08 -10.49
N ILE A 277 10.30 15.40 -10.48
CA ILE A 277 11.18 15.33 -9.30
C ILE A 277 11.86 16.67 -9.07
N LEU A 278 12.50 17.25 -10.10
CA LEU A 278 13.19 18.54 -9.98
C LEU A 278 12.23 19.72 -9.74
N GLY A 279 10.98 19.59 -10.22
CA GLY A 279 9.93 20.59 -9.99
C GLY A 279 9.24 20.48 -8.62
N ASN A 280 9.74 19.67 -7.68
CA ASN A 280 9.20 19.48 -6.33
C ASN A 280 7.71 19.10 -6.29
N ARG A 281 7.21 18.42 -7.30
CA ARG A 281 5.83 17.93 -7.30
C ARG A 281 5.73 16.70 -6.42
N ALA A 282 4.76 16.69 -5.51
CA ALA A 282 4.45 15.50 -4.73
C ALA A 282 4.09 14.34 -5.65
N VAL A 283 4.74 13.19 -5.45
CA VAL A 283 4.60 11.96 -6.23
C VAL A 283 4.44 10.78 -5.28
N ASN A 284 3.94 9.65 -5.79
CA ASN A 284 3.89 8.43 -5.01
C ASN A 284 5.31 7.87 -4.79
N PRO A 285 5.84 7.85 -3.55
CA PRO A 285 7.22 7.44 -3.30
C PRO A 285 7.48 5.98 -3.70
N MET A 286 6.50 5.09 -3.50
CA MET A 286 6.63 3.67 -3.82
C MET A 286 6.65 3.40 -5.34
N GLN A 287 6.32 4.38 -6.17
CA GLN A 287 6.47 4.31 -7.62
C GLN A 287 7.73 5.05 -8.08
N TYR A 288 7.87 6.32 -7.69
CA TYR A 288 8.91 7.19 -8.22
C TYR A 288 10.30 6.95 -7.64
N PHE A 289 10.37 6.43 -6.40
CA PHE A 289 11.62 6.24 -5.68
C PHE A 289 11.88 4.77 -5.32
N TRP A 290 11.23 3.85 -6.00
CA TRP A 290 11.19 2.43 -5.67
C TRP A 290 12.58 1.81 -5.45
N ASP A 291 13.55 2.13 -6.29
CA ASP A 291 14.91 1.59 -6.23
C ASP A 291 15.69 2.15 -5.03
N ILE A 292 15.65 3.46 -4.80
CA ILE A 292 16.26 4.10 -3.63
C ILE A 292 15.63 3.59 -2.33
N LEU A 293 14.32 3.39 -2.31
CA LEU A 293 13.64 2.82 -1.15
C LEU A 293 14.21 1.45 -0.79
N ILE A 294 14.45 0.59 -1.77
CA ILE A 294 15.01 -0.76 -1.56
C ILE A 294 16.48 -0.68 -1.21
N THR A 295 17.28 0.08 -1.98
CA THR A 295 18.75 0.06 -1.86
C THR A 295 19.27 0.82 -0.67
N ASP A 296 18.70 1.98 -0.35
CA ASP A 296 19.24 2.92 0.63
C ASP A 296 18.49 2.91 1.96
N TYR A 297 17.17 2.68 1.91
CA TYR A 297 16.32 2.69 3.10
C TYR A 297 15.97 1.29 3.60
N GLY A 298 16.28 0.26 2.80
CA GLY A 298 15.97 -1.13 3.15
C GLY A 298 14.47 -1.43 3.16
N CYS A 299 13.70 -0.72 2.29
CA CYS A 299 12.30 -1.02 2.07
C CYS A 299 12.16 -2.48 1.61
N PRO A 300 11.36 -3.30 2.30
CA PRO A 300 11.24 -4.71 1.96
C PRO A 300 10.22 -4.97 0.84
N PHE A 301 9.69 -3.93 0.21
CA PHE A 301 8.59 -4.06 -0.73
C PHE A 301 8.80 -3.27 -2.02
N ILE A 302 8.19 -3.78 -3.11
CA ILE A 302 7.98 -3.04 -4.36
C ILE A 302 6.50 -3.04 -4.71
N LYS A 303 5.98 -1.93 -5.25
CA LYS A 303 4.55 -1.81 -5.55
C LYS A 303 4.15 -2.73 -6.70
N ARG A 304 3.11 -3.54 -6.50
CA ARG A 304 2.60 -4.50 -7.49
C ARG A 304 2.18 -3.79 -8.78
N GLU A 305 1.39 -2.72 -8.67
CA GLU A 305 0.94 -1.91 -9.81
C GLU A 305 2.10 -1.31 -10.62
N LEU A 306 3.23 -0.98 -9.96
CA LEU A 306 4.41 -0.48 -10.65
C LEU A 306 4.99 -1.52 -11.60
N ILE A 307 5.14 -2.76 -11.13
CA ILE A 307 5.68 -3.86 -11.95
C ILE A 307 4.68 -4.30 -13.02
N GLN A 308 3.38 -4.36 -12.71
CA GLN A 308 2.36 -4.83 -13.64
C GLN A 308 2.06 -3.83 -14.75
N LEU A 309 1.88 -2.57 -14.43
CA LEU A 309 1.29 -1.58 -15.32
C LEU A 309 2.19 -0.37 -15.59
N ASN A 310 3.12 -0.08 -14.71
CA ASN A 310 3.94 1.14 -14.73
C ASN A 310 3.13 2.40 -15.13
N PRO A 311 2.03 2.74 -14.42
CA PRO A 311 1.09 3.77 -14.88
C PRO A 311 1.69 5.17 -14.94
N ALA A 312 2.77 5.40 -14.20
CA ALA A 312 3.50 6.66 -14.20
C ALA A 312 4.62 6.75 -15.25
N GLY A 313 4.88 5.65 -15.99
CA GLY A 313 5.97 5.57 -16.95
C GLY A 313 7.34 5.75 -16.30
N ILE A 314 7.55 5.10 -15.15
CA ILE A 314 8.80 5.18 -14.39
C ILE A 314 9.94 4.56 -15.22
N PRO A 315 11.03 5.30 -15.50
CA PRO A 315 12.20 4.75 -16.19
C PRO A 315 12.95 3.77 -15.29
N PHE A 316 13.85 2.96 -15.88
CA PHE A 316 14.72 2.01 -15.18
C PHE A 316 14.02 0.83 -14.51
N LEU A 317 12.72 0.64 -14.73
CA LEU A 317 11.95 -0.41 -14.08
C LEU A 317 12.44 -1.82 -14.47
N SER A 318 12.98 -2.00 -15.67
CA SER A 318 13.57 -3.27 -16.12
C SER A 318 14.66 -3.82 -15.19
N ARG A 319 15.28 -2.96 -14.38
CA ARG A 319 16.31 -3.34 -13.39
C ARG A 319 15.77 -3.90 -12.08
N TRP A 320 14.44 -4.03 -11.92
CA TRP A 320 13.85 -4.37 -10.62
C TRP A 320 14.40 -5.69 -10.05
N ARG A 321 14.65 -6.71 -10.89
CA ARG A 321 15.24 -7.99 -10.45
C ARG A 321 16.64 -7.79 -9.87
N ALA A 322 17.49 -7.09 -10.60
CA ALA A 322 18.85 -6.81 -10.16
C ALA A 322 18.89 -5.97 -8.88
N VAL A 323 17.96 -5.01 -8.73
CA VAL A 323 17.84 -4.21 -7.51
C VAL A 323 17.43 -5.08 -6.33
N VAL A 324 16.42 -5.94 -6.47
CA VAL A 324 16.00 -6.87 -5.42
C VAL A 324 17.14 -7.84 -5.07
N ALA A 325 17.76 -8.48 -6.06
CA ALA A 325 18.84 -9.43 -5.85
C ALA A 325 20.08 -8.81 -5.21
N SER A 326 20.35 -7.51 -5.42
CA SER A 326 21.47 -6.81 -4.78
C SER A 326 21.31 -6.64 -3.27
N ARG A 327 20.12 -6.88 -2.72
CA ARG A 327 19.78 -6.62 -1.32
C ARG A 327 19.13 -7.80 -0.59
N SER A 328 18.81 -8.87 -1.31
CA SER A 328 18.12 -10.03 -0.73
C SER A 328 18.28 -11.29 -1.59
N GLU A 329 18.04 -12.43 -0.99
CA GLU A 329 17.91 -13.73 -1.65
C GLU A 329 16.45 -14.08 -1.96
N TYR A 330 15.58 -13.07 -2.05
CA TYR A 330 14.16 -13.28 -2.34
C TYR A 330 13.97 -13.95 -3.71
N ASP A 331 13.19 -15.03 -3.74
CA ASP A 331 12.83 -15.71 -4.97
C ASP A 331 11.88 -14.87 -5.84
N THR A 332 12.45 -14.14 -6.79
CA THR A 332 11.68 -13.29 -7.71
C THR A 332 10.76 -14.08 -8.63
N SER A 333 10.95 -15.41 -8.77
CA SER A 333 10.08 -16.27 -9.56
C SER A 333 8.62 -16.28 -9.07
N MET A 334 8.39 -16.01 -7.77
CA MET A 334 7.04 -15.83 -7.24
C MET A 334 6.30 -14.66 -7.91
N ILE A 335 7.01 -13.56 -8.14
CA ILE A 335 6.46 -12.39 -8.84
C ILE A 335 6.20 -12.73 -10.31
N GLU A 336 7.15 -13.39 -10.94
CA GLU A 336 7.07 -13.74 -12.36
C GLU A 336 5.92 -14.71 -12.65
N ARG A 337 5.72 -15.74 -11.81
CA ARG A 337 4.58 -16.65 -11.93
C ARG A 337 3.23 -15.91 -11.81
N HIS A 338 3.14 -14.97 -10.87
CA HIS A 338 1.94 -14.15 -10.73
C HIS A 338 1.71 -13.27 -11.97
N LEU A 339 2.73 -12.59 -12.49
CA LEU A 339 2.63 -11.77 -13.70
C LEU A 339 2.21 -12.61 -14.91
N GLN A 340 2.85 -13.77 -15.14
CA GLN A 340 2.49 -14.69 -16.22
C GLN A 340 1.05 -15.21 -16.12
N ARG A 341 0.53 -15.42 -14.90
CA ARG A 341 -0.87 -15.80 -14.70
C ARG A 341 -1.83 -14.68 -15.11
N LEU A 342 -1.52 -13.44 -14.75
CA LEU A 342 -2.34 -12.30 -15.12
C LEU A 342 -2.35 -12.07 -16.64
N ASP A 343 -1.19 -12.15 -17.30
CA ASP A 343 -1.08 -11.99 -18.74
C ASP A 343 -1.94 -13.03 -19.50
N ARG A 344 -1.90 -14.30 -19.06
CA ARG A 344 -2.75 -15.36 -19.64
C ARG A 344 -4.24 -15.09 -19.48
N ARG A 345 -4.63 -14.52 -18.33
CA ARG A 345 -6.04 -14.19 -18.04
C ARG A 345 -6.54 -13.05 -18.93
N ASP A 346 -5.74 -11.99 -19.06
CA ASP A 346 -6.17 -10.75 -19.71
C ASP A 346 -5.98 -10.79 -21.22
N GLY A 347 -5.39 -11.87 -21.77
CA GLY A 347 -5.14 -12.05 -23.21
C GLY A 347 -4.20 -11.00 -23.80
N HIS A 348 -3.40 -10.34 -22.97
CA HIS A 348 -2.46 -9.31 -23.36
C HIS A 348 -1.06 -9.90 -23.45
N ASP A 349 -0.33 -9.54 -24.52
CA ASP A 349 1.10 -9.76 -24.58
C ASP A 349 1.75 -8.98 -23.42
N ALA A 350 2.52 -9.69 -22.62
CA ALA A 350 3.23 -9.15 -21.48
C ALA A 350 4.01 -7.89 -21.85
N ASN A 351 4.02 -6.89 -20.97
CA ASN A 351 4.90 -5.72 -21.14
C ASN A 351 6.36 -6.20 -21.27
N PRO A 352 6.97 -6.14 -22.47
CA PRO A 352 8.28 -6.76 -22.73
C PRO A 352 9.40 -6.21 -21.86
N ALA A 353 9.25 -5.01 -21.29
CA ALA A 353 10.22 -4.40 -20.36
C ALA A 353 10.31 -5.12 -19.01
N VAL A 354 9.33 -5.96 -18.67
CA VAL A 354 9.22 -6.61 -17.35
C VAL A 354 9.66 -8.08 -17.40
N ILE A 355 9.58 -8.74 -18.56
CA ILE A 355 9.74 -10.20 -18.71
C ILE A 355 11.03 -10.59 -19.43
N SER A 356 11.72 -9.68 -20.14
CA SER A 356 13.02 -10.00 -20.75
C SER A 356 14.09 -10.25 -19.68
N PRO A 357 14.92 -11.31 -19.86
CA PRO A 357 15.93 -11.73 -18.91
C PRO A 357 17.04 -10.69 -18.68
#